data_033a934573dce182edb9cd54294959a0
#
_entry.id   033a934573dce182edb9cd54294959a0
#
_cell.length_a   1.000
_cell.length_b   1.000
_cell.length_c   1.000
_cell.angle_alpha   90.00
_cell.angle_beta   90.00
_cell.angle_gamma   90.00
#
_symmetry.space_group_name_H-M   'P 1'
#
loop_
_entity.id
_entity.type
_entity.pdbx_description
1 polymer ?
#
loop_
_entity_poly.entity_id
_entity_poly.type
_entity_poly.pdbx_seq_one_letter_code
_entity_poly.pdbx_strand_id
1 'polypeptide(L)'
;MTEKQNQSVLSFSLKDKNALYVSYMPFVTNGGIFIPTTREYEMGQDVFMLLSLMTETERFPINGKVIWKTPPGSDGYRSTGIGVQFGVDDVAVKNKIETYLAGILESDRPTYSM
;
A
#
# COMPACT_ATOMS: atom_id res chain seq x y z
N MET A 1 23.89 -1.13 16.15
CA MET A 1 23.53 -0.96 15.81
C MET A 1 22.84 -1.08 15.22
N THR A 2 22.82 -1.10 15.14
CA THR A 2 22.22 -1.00 14.53
C THR A 2 21.43 -1.12 14.04
N GLU A 3 20.87 -1.24 14.12
CA GLU A 3 20.07 -1.31 13.75
C GLU A 3 19.44 -0.70 13.23
N LYS A 4 19.38 -0.14 13.41
CA LYS A 4 18.86 0.70 13.00
C LYS A 4 18.68 0.72 11.76
N GLN A 5 19.35 0.67 11.30
CA GLN A 5 19.39 0.60 10.06
C GLN A 5 18.28 0.00 9.38
N ASN A 6 17.87 -0.87 9.83
CA ASN A 6 16.76 -1.49 9.28
C ASN A 6 15.55 -0.73 9.54
N GLN A 7 15.74 0.35 10.19
CA GLN A 7 14.65 1.19 10.50
C GLN A 7 14.37 2.16 9.43
N SER A 8 14.82 1.94 8.25
CA SER A 8 14.56 2.84 7.17
C SER A 8 13.10 3.10 7.02
N VAL A 9 12.75 4.34 6.79
CA VAL A 9 11.40 4.74 6.53
C VAL A 9 11.14 4.59 5.05
N LEU A 10 10.06 3.94 4.72
CA LEU A 10 9.64 3.80 3.34
C LEU A 10 8.73 4.96 3.00
N SER A 11 9.08 5.72 1.98
CA SER A 11 8.20 6.77 1.50
C SER A 11 7.54 6.27 0.22
N PHE A 12 6.23 6.37 0.15
CA PHE A 12 5.50 5.85 -0.99
C PHE A 12 4.37 6.81 -1.32
N SER A 13 4.23 7.12 -2.60
CA SER A 13 3.22 8.06 -3.03
C SER A 13 2.29 7.42 -4.03
N LEU A 14 1.01 7.63 -3.84
CA LEU A 14 -0.01 7.19 -4.78
C LEU A 14 -0.74 8.43 -5.24
N LYS A 15 -0.39 8.91 -6.42
CA LYS A 15 -0.79 10.24 -6.84
C LYS A 15 -2.05 10.27 -7.67
N ASP A 16 -2.50 9.15 -8.15
CA ASP A 16 -3.76 9.14 -8.87
C ASP A 16 -4.59 7.95 -8.41
N LYS A 17 -5.86 8.01 -8.76
CA LYS A 17 -6.80 7.02 -8.27
C LYS A 17 -6.56 5.65 -8.83
N ASN A 18 -6.08 5.59 -10.07
CA ASN A 18 -5.80 4.30 -10.66
C ASN A 18 -4.66 3.60 -9.95
N ALA A 19 -3.60 4.34 -9.64
CA ALA A 19 -2.49 3.78 -8.89
C ALA A 19 -2.96 3.27 -7.53
N LEU A 20 -3.83 4.04 -6.88
CA LEU A 20 -4.37 3.64 -5.60
C LEU A 20 -5.19 2.37 -5.73
N TYR A 21 -6.01 2.29 -6.75
CA TYR A 21 -6.86 1.14 -6.96
C TYR A 21 -6.07 -0.15 -7.13
N VAL A 22 -4.99 -0.09 -7.92
CA VAL A 22 -4.22 -1.31 -8.16
C VAL A 22 -3.31 -1.69 -7.01
N SER A 23 -3.01 -0.74 -6.13
CA SER A 23 -2.10 -1.03 -5.01
C SER A 23 -2.82 -1.43 -3.75
N TYR A 24 -4.05 -0.98 -3.56
CA TYR A 24 -4.75 -1.23 -2.31
C TYR A 24 -5.21 -2.69 -2.23
N MET A 25 -5.04 -3.29 -1.08
CA MET A 25 -5.37 -4.70 -0.84
C MET A 25 -6.50 -4.79 0.17
N PRO A 26 -7.74 -4.66 -0.29
CA PRO A 26 -8.88 -4.62 0.64
C PRO A 26 -9.16 -5.94 1.32
N PHE A 27 -8.68 -7.04 0.74
CA PHE A 27 -8.94 -8.37 1.31
C PHE A 27 -8.06 -8.65 2.51
N VAL A 28 -7.08 -7.81 2.78
CA VAL A 28 -6.20 -7.99 3.93
C VAL A 28 -6.88 -7.42 5.16
N THR A 29 -6.81 -8.13 6.28
CA THR A 29 -7.34 -7.62 7.53
C THR A 29 -6.74 -6.26 7.84
N ASN A 30 -7.54 -5.29 8.16
CA ASN A 30 -7.16 -3.90 8.38
C ASN A 30 -6.73 -3.18 7.10
N GLY A 31 -6.79 -3.87 5.96
CA GLY A 31 -6.34 -3.29 4.70
C GLY A 31 -4.84 -3.41 4.53
N GLY A 32 -4.38 -3.20 3.34
CA GLY A 32 -2.97 -3.26 3.05
C GLY A 32 -2.66 -2.55 1.76
N ILE A 33 -1.37 -2.49 1.44
CA ILE A 33 -0.96 -1.83 0.23
C ILE A 33 0.23 -2.56 -0.37
N PHE A 34 0.24 -2.68 -1.69
CA PHE A 34 1.36 -3.27 -2.39
C PHE A 34 2.37 -2.18 -2.73
N ILE A 35 3.63 -2.42 -2.42
CA ILE A 35 4.70 -1.46 -2.64
C ILE A 35 5.75 -2.10 -3.53
N PRO A 36 5.96 -1.56 -4.74
CA PRO A 36 7.02 -2.07 -5.61
C PRO A 36 8.37 -1.74 -5.00
N THR A 37 9.23 -2.73 -4.90
CA THR A 37 10.56 -2.52 -4.35
C THR A 37 11.41 -3.72 -4.68
N THR A 38 12.72 -3.48 -4.83
CA THR A 38 13.66 -4.57 -5.00
C THR A 38 14.40 -4.84 -3.70
N ARG A 39 14.10 -4.10 -2.64
CA ARG A 39 14.73 -4.36 -1.36
C ARG A 39 14.27 -5.66 -0.77
N GLU A 40 15.13 -6.25 0.03
CA GLU A 40 14.79 -7.49 0.71
C GLU A 40 14.04 -7.21 1.98
N TYR A 41 12.95 -7.92 2.17
CA TYR A 41 12.17 -7.85 3.39
C TYR A 41 11.82 -9.27 3.79
N GLU A 42 11.58 -9.46 5.08
CA GLU A 42 11.18 -10.77 5.57
C GLU A 42 9.69 -10.78 5.84
N MET A 43 9.07 -11.91 5.64
CA MET A 43 7.67 -12.05 6.00
C MET A 43 7.51 -11.78 7.49
N GLY A 44 6.53 -10.98 7.83
CA GLY A 44 6.29 -10.62 9.22
C GLY A 44 7.11 -9.46 9.73
N GLN A 45 8.00 -8.94 8.91
CA GLN A 45 8.83 -7.82 9.31
C GLN A 45 8.00 -6.56 9.46
N ASP A 46 8.27 -5.78 10.50
CA ASP A 46 7.61 -4.50 10.69
C ASP A 46 8.21 -3.47 9.76
N VAL A 47 7.34 -2.64 9.21
CA VAL A 47 7.74 -1.61 8.26
C VAL A 47 7.09 -0.31 8.66
N PHE A 48 7.90 0.75 8.76
CA PHE A 48 7.35 2.07 8.98
C PHE A 48 7.34 2.80 7.65
N MET A 49 6.18 3.33 7.31
CA MET A 49 5.99 3.92 6.00
C MET A 49 5.36 5.29 6.13
N LEU A 50 5.78 6.21 5.27
CA LEU A 50 5.10 7.48 5.12
C LEU A 50 4.39 7.46 3.77
N LEU A 51 3.09 7.49 3.81
CA LEU A 51 2.27 7.37 2.61
C LEU A 51 1.71 8.72 2.22
N SER A 52 1.89 9.08 0.95
CA SER A 52 1.29 10.29 0.40
C SER A 52 0.15 9.88 -0.51
N LEU A 53 -0.98 10.54 -0.35
CA LEU A 53 -2.17 10.20 -1.14
C LEU A 53 -2.59 11.38 -1.98
N MET A 54 -2.73 11.14 -3.26
CA MET A 54 -3.27 12.11 -4.21
C MET A 54 -2.48 13.40 -4.15
N THR A 55 -3.17 14.52 -4.06
CA THR A 55 -2.51 15.82 -3.99
C THR A 55 -2.42 16.35 -2.57
N GLU A 56 -2.76 15.54 -1.60
CA GLU A 56 -2.68 15.98 -0.21
C GLU A 56 -1.25 16.22 0.17
N THR A 57 -1.02 17.28 0.93
CA THR A 57 0.33 17.59 1.37
C THR A 57 0.72 16.79 2.59
N GLU A 58 -0.26 16.29 3.31
CA GLU A 58 0.00 15.56 4.51
C GLU A 58 0.43 14.14 4.19
N ARG A 59 1.38 13.61 4.92
CA ARG A 59 1.78 12.23 4.80
C ARG A 59 1.25 11.46 5.96
N PHE A 60 0.90 10.21 5.69
CA PHE A 60 0.29 9.36 6.69
C PHE A 60 1.30 8.34 7.18
N PRO A 61 1.70 8.39 8.45
CA PRO A 61 2.61 7.38 8.98
C PRO A 61 1.85 6.07 9.20
N ILE A 62 2.44 4.99 8.77
CA ILE A 62 1.84 3.68 8.88
C ILE A 62 2.86 2.72 9.47
N ASN A 63 2.45 2.04 10.53
CA ASN A 63 3.26 0.97 11.09
C ASN A 63 2.66 -0.34 10.60
N GLY A 64 3.26 -0.90 9.59
CA GLY A 64 2.71 -2.06 8.95
C GLY A 64 3.56 -3.28 9.11
N LYS A 65 3.13 -4.36 8.51
CA LYS A 65 3.82 -5.62 8.59
C LYS A 65 3.82 -6.27 7.22
N VAL A 66 4.96 -6.80 6.80
CA VAL A 66 5.07 -7.47 5.51
C VAL A 66 4.31 -8.78 5.57
N ILE A 67 3.29 -8.90 4.72
CA ILE A 67 2.49 -10.12 4.71
C ILE A 67 2.55 -10.83 3.37
N TRP A 68 3.24 -10.25 2.41
CA TRP A 68 3.35 -10.86 1.09
C TRP A 68 4.60 -10.36 0.40
N LYS A 69 5.23 -11.23 -0.37
CA LYS A 69 6.39 -10.87 -1.18
C LYS A 69 6.20 -11.49 -2.55
N THR A 70 6.63 -10.79 -3.59
CA THR A 70 6.58 -11.35 -4.93
C THR A 70 7.47 -12.58 -4.97
N PRO A 71 6.94 -13.73 -5.40
CA PRO A 71 7.76 -14.94 -5.40
C PRO A 71 8.95 -14.82 -6.34
N PRO A 72 10.06 -15.42 -5.98
CA PRO A 72 11.22 -15.43 -6.87
C PRO A 72 10.86 -16.16 -8.16
N GLY A 73 11.37 -15.69 -9.26
CA GLY A 73 11.12 -16.30 -10.54
C GLY A 73 9.78 -15.93 -11.14
N SER A 74 9.10 -14.97 -10.56
CA SER A 74 7.85 -14.50 -11.13
C SER A 74 8.10 -13.86 -12.46
N ASP A 75 7.04 -13.82 -13.24
CA ASP A 75 7.09 -13.27 -14.54
C ASP A 75 7.65 -11.87 -14.55
N GLY A 76 8.51 -11.62 -15.48
CA GLY A 76 9.26 -10.38 -15.49
C GLY A 76 8.46 -9.14 -15.70
N TYR A 77 7.28 -9.19 -16.23
CA TYR A 77 6.54 -7.94 -16.37
C TYR A 77 5.66 -7.62 -15.19
N ARG A 78 5.73 -8.42 -14.14
CA ARG A 78 5.09 -8.03 -12.90
C ARG A 78 6.08 -7.32 -12.03
N SER A 79 5.62 -6.30 -11.35
CA SER A 79 6.50 -5.60 -10.42
C SER A 79 6.87 -6.49 -9.26
N THR A 80 8.12 -6.45 -8.90
CA THR A 80 8.58 -7.08 -7.67
C THR A 80 8.26 -6.16 -6.52
N GLY A 81 7.76 -6.70 -5.43
CA GLY A 81 7.45 -5.86 -4.29
C GLY A 81 6.94 -6.63 -3.12
N ILE A 82 6.38 -5.89 -2.19
CA ILE A 82 5.86 -6.47 -0.95
C ILE A 82 4.44 -5.98 -0.70
N GLY A 83 3.67 -6.79 0.01
CA GLY A 83 2.40 -6.35 0.51
C GLY A 83 2.53 -6.03 1.97
N VAL A 84 2.11 -4.84 2.37
CA VAL A 84 2.22 -4.38 3.75
C VAL A 84 0.83 -4.25 4.32
N GLN A 85 0.58 -4.96 5.42
CA GLN A 85 -0.69 -4.90 6.12
C GLN A 85 -0.69 -3.70 7.04
N PHE A 86 -1.79 -2.96 7.06
CA PHE A 86 -1.93 -1.83 7.97
C PHE A 86 -2.15 -2.33 9.39
N GLY A 87 -1.73 -1.51 10.35
CA GLY A 87 -1.97 -1.83 11.74
C GLY A 87 -3.35 -1.42 12.18
N VAL A 88 -3.74 -1.85 13.36
CA VAL A 88 -5.06 -1.51 13.89
C VAL A 88 -5.22 -0.01 14.11
N ASP A 89 -4.12 0.70 14.28
CA ASP A 89 -4.17 2.13 14.49
C ASP A 89 -4.22 2.92 13.19
N ASP A 90 -4.18 2.23 12.07
CA ASP A 90 -4.13 2.91 10.77
C ASP A 90 -5.49 3.00 10.11
N VAL A 91 -6.52 2.90 10.90
CA VAL A 91 -7.88 2.87 10.36
C VAL A 91 -8.25 4.17 9.65
N ALA A 92 -7.69 5.29 10.10
CA ALA A 92 -7.99 6.55 9.44
C ALA A 92 -7.47 6.56 8.01
N VAL A 93 -6.28 6.01 7.80
CA VAL A 93 -5.71 5.93 6.45
C VAL A 93 -6.51 4.98 5.59
N LYS A 94 -6.87 3.85 6.16
CA LYS A 94 -7.68 2.87 5.45
C LYS A 94 -8.99 3.51 4.98
N ASN A 95 -9.65 4.22 5.87
CA ASN A 95 -10.92 4.85 5.52
C ASN A 95 -10.74 5.91 4.46
N LYS A 96 -9.65 6.65 4.52
CA LYS A 96 -9.39 7.66 3.51
C LYS A 96 -9.18 7.03 2.14
N ILE A 97 -8.42 5.94 2.09
CA ILE A 97 -8.22 5.23 0.84
C ILE A 97 -9.55 4.74 0.29
N GLU A 98 -10.36 4.16 1.14
CA GLU A 98 -11.63 3.62 0.69
C GLU A 98 -12.59 4.69 0.23
N THR A 99 -12.50 5.86 0.82
CA THR A 99 -13.29 6.99 0.37
C THR A 99 -12.90 7.41 -1.06
N TYR A 100 -11.61 7.48 -1.31
CA TYR A 100 -11.16 7.78 -2.67
C TYR A 100 -11.62 6.71 -3.66
N LEU A 101 -11.50 5.46 -3.26
CA LEU A 101 -11.85 4.37 -4.17
C LEU A 101 -13.36 4.27 -4.40
N ALA A 102 -14.13 4.63 -3.39
CA ALA A 102 -15.58 4.64 -3.57
C ALA A 102 -15.97 5.61 -4.67
N GLY A 103 -15.30 6.74 -4.71
CA GLY A 103 -15.57 7.69 -5.77
C GLY A 103 -15.28 7.13 -7.15
N ILE A 104 -14.18 6.38 -7.27
CA ILE A 104 -13.86 5.74 -8.53
C ILE A 104 -14.89 4.72 -8.90
N LEU A 105 -15.23 3.88 -7.96
CA LEU A 105 -16.17 2.81 -8.24
C LEU A 105 -17.51 3.36 -8.62
N GLU A 106 -17.91 4.45 -8.02
CA GLU A 106 -19.18 5.05 -8.37
C GLU A 106 -19.14 5.66 -9.74
N SER A 107 -18.03 6.24 -10.10
CA SER A 107 -17.90 6.81 -11.42
C SER A 107 -17.95 5.75 -12.49
N ASP A 108 -17.32 4.63 -12.22
CA ASP A 108 -17.20 3.58 -13.20
C ASP A 108 -18.46 2.78 -13.37
N ARG A 109 -19.18 2.66 -12.31
CA ARG A 109 -20.31 1.76 -12.31
C ARG A 109 -21.34 2.08 -13.37
N PRO A 110 -21.71 3.31 -13.56
CA PRO A 110 -22.67 3.61 -14.61
C PRO A 110 -22.17 3.20 -15.97
N THR A 111 -20.91 3.33 -16.20
CA THR A 111 -20.32 2.98 -17.46
C THR A 111 -20.44 1.49 -17.70
N TYR A 112 -20.17 0.73 -16.70
CA TYR A 112 -20.26 -0.67 -16.83
C TYR A 112 -21.65 -1.15 -17.05
N SER A 113 -22.56 -0.48 -16.47
CA SER A 113 -23.94 -0.92 -16.52
C SER A 113 -24.50 -0.85 -17.88
N MET A 114 -23.87 -0.13 -18.72
CA MET A 114 -24.38 -0.07 -20.06
C MET A 114 -24.14 -1.35 -20.84
#